data_249168b72e5f48ff6334dbdc0ec7d29d
#
_entry.id   249168b72e5f48ff6334dbdc0ec7d29d
#
_cell.length_a   1.000
_cell.length_b   1.000
_cell.length_c   1.000
_cell.angle_alpha   90.00
_cell.angle_beta   90.00
_cell.angle_gamma   90.00
#
_symmetry.space_group_name_H-M   'P 1'
#
loop_
_entity.id
_entity.type
_entity.pdbx_description
1 polymer ?
#
loop_
_entity_poly.entity_id
_entity_poly.type
_entity_poly.pdbx_seq_one_letter_code
_entity_poly.pdbx_strand_id
1 'polypeptide(L)'
;DVRAGYDKAAAGSASVKGVIPVGEAWGRAMRTGVADLNPYDGIGAGKVNLWNSDHYHGSVHGYYLEALTIFGSVTGRDPRSLGVNERAAADLGIAPAEAGALQKIAFDQLSAPGAMMAPAPASGTLK
;
A
#
# COMPACT_ATOMS: atom_id res chain seq x y z
N ASP A 1 7.10 14.29 12.32
CA ASP A 1 6.75 13.01 11.70
C ASP A 1 5.31 13.08 11.18
N VAL A 2 5.12 12.85 9.90
CA VAL A 2 3.82 12.96 9.22
C VAL A 2 2.81 11.97 9.81
N ARG A 3 3.23 10.74 10.09
CA ARG A 3 2.37 9.73 10.68
C ARG A 3 1.83 10.15 12.05
N ALA A 4 2.67 10.69 12.91
CA ALA A 4 2.27 11.16 14.23
C ALA A 4 1.23 12.31 14.15
N GLY A 5 1.33 13.15 13.11
CA GLY A 5 0.33 14.18 12.81
C GLY A 5 -1.04 13.58 12.49
N TYR A 6 -1.08 12.57 11.63
CA TYR A 6 -2.32 11.86 11.28
C TYR A 6 -2.90 11.10 12.48
N ASP A 7 -2.07 10.40 13.25
CA ASP A 7 -2.52 9.69 14.45
C ASP A 7 -3.14 10.64 15.48
N LYS A 8 -2.52 11.81 15.69
CA LYS A 8 -3.07 12.86 16.56
C LYS A 8 -4.42 13.39 16.06
N ALA A 9 -4.53 13.63 14.75
CA ALA A 9 -5.79 14.08 14.14
C ALA A 9 -6.88 13.01 14.27
N ALA A 10 -6.55 11.74 14.04
CA ALA A 10 -7.47 10.63 14.19
C ALA A 10 -7.96 10.47 15.64
N ALA A 11 -7.06 10.58 16.61
CA ALA A 11 -7.39 10.49 18.04
C ALA A 11 -8.32 11.65 18.50
N GLY A 12 -8.29 12.78 17.82
CA GLY A 12 -9.16 13.93 18.09
C GLY A 12 -10.58 13.81 17.54
N SER A 13 -10.92 12.72 16.84
CA SER A 13 -12.23 12.57 16.18
C SER A 13 -12.84 11.19 16.42
N ALA A 14 -14.01 11.15 17.02
CA ALA A 14 -14.75 9.89 17.21
C ALA A 14 -15.22 9.24 15.88
N SER A 15 -15.28 10.02 14.80
CA SER A 15 -15.69 9.53 13.48
C SER A 15 -14.56 8.86 12.71
N VAL A 16 -13.29 9.14 13.05
CA VAL A 16 -12.12 8.55 12.41
C VAL A 16 -11.75 7.25 13.13
N LYS A 17 -11.70 6.15 12.40
CA LYS A 17 -11.40 4.82 12.96
C LYS A 17 -9.91 4.52 13.01
N GLY A 18 -9.09 5.34 12.33
CA GLY A 18 -7.63 5.27 12.35
C GLY A 18 -7.00 5.76 11.06
N VAL A 19 -5.73 5.46 10.89
CA VAL A 19 -4.89 5.94 9.78
C VAL A 19 -4.45 4.75 8.94
N ILE A 20 -4.74 4.78 7.63
CA ILE A 20 -4.29 3.76 6.68
C ILE A 20 -2.77 3.87 6.52
N PRO A 21 -1.99 2.78 6.69
CA PRO A 21 -0.53 2.82 6.78
C PRO A 21 0.16 2.85 5.39
N VAL A 22 -0.22 3.80 4.52
CA VAL A 22 0.34 3.92 3.16
C VAL A 22 1.84 4.22 3.19
N GLY A 23 2.25 5.19 3.99
CA GLY A 23 3.67 5.55 4.13
C GLY A 23 4.53 4.42 4.67
N GLU A 24 3.98 3.64 5.60
CA GLU A 24 4.66 2.46 6.15
C GLU A 24 4.77 1.34 5.10
N ALA A 25 3.77 1.17 4.23
CA ALA A 25 3.85 0.23 3.11
C ALA A 25 4.95 0.63 2.12
N TRP A 26 5.05 1.92 1.79
CA TRP A 26 6.16 2.45 0.98
C TRP A 26 7.52 2.20 1.65
N GLY A 27 7.65 2.55 2.93
CA GLY A 27 8.87 2.28 3.70
C GLY A 27 9.23 0.79 3.75
N ARG A 28 8.23 -0.09 3.84
CA ARG A 28 8.44 -1.54 3.79
C ARG A 28 8.96 -1.98 2.42
N ALA A 29 8.36 -1.51 1.32
CA ALA A 29 8.80 -1.84 -0.04
C ALA A 29 10.26 -1.45 -0.27
N MET A 30 10.67 -0.27 0.20
CA MET A 30 12.06 0.20 0.10
C MET A 30 13.00 -0.63 0.99
N ARG A 31 12.66 -0.88 2.25
CA ARG A 31 13.52 -1.64 3.18
C ARG A 31 13.68 -3.11 2.78
N THR A 32 12.70 -3.71 2.16
CA THR A 32 12.76 -5.11 1.70
C THR A 32 13.35 -5.27 0.30
N GLY A 33 13.69 -4.16 -0.36
CA GLY A 33 14.34 -4.18 -1.68
C GLY A 33 13.39 -4.41 -2.85
N VAL A 34 12.08 -4.41 -2.63
CA VAL A 34 11.08 -4.43 -3.72
C VAL A 34 11.09 -3.10 -4.48
N ALA A 35 11.21 -1.99 -3.75
CA ALA A 35 11.37 -0.68 -4.34
C ALA A 35 12.78 -0.13 -4.10
N ASP A 36 13.22 0.77 -4.97
CA ASP A 36 14.48 1.47 -4.78
C ASP A 36 14.38 2.45 -3.61
N LEU A 37 15.44 2.50 -2.82
CA LEU A 37 15.52 3.36 -1.63
C LEU A 37 15.84 4.81 -2.00
N ASN A 38 16.62 5.01 -3.06
CA ASN A 38 17.11 6.31 -3.49
C ASN A 38 16.85 6.57 -4.98
N PRO A 39 15.77 7.26 -5.34
CA PRO A 39 15.43 7.48 -6.75
C PRO A 39 16.36 8.49 -7.45
N TYR A 40 17.28 9.13 -6.73
CA TYR A 40 18.17 10.16 -7.28
C TYR A 40 19.44 9.61 -7.93
N ASP A 41 19.82 8.38 -7.65
CA ASP A 41 21.03 7.73 -8.19
C ASP A 41 20.71 6.64 -9.23
N GLY A 42 19.47 6.59 -9.67
CA GLY A 42 18.96 5.58 -10.60
C GLY A 42 18.22 4.45 -9.88
N ILE A 43 17.54 3.62 -10.67
CA ILE A 43 16.75 2.52 -10.11
C ILE A 43 17.55 1.23 -10.25
N GLY A 44 17.79 0.56 -9.13
CA GLY A 44 18.49 -0.71 -9.09
C GLY A 44 17.78 -1.81 -9.88
N ALA A 45 18.54 -2.71 -10.46
CA ALA A 45 18.01 -3.82 -11.25
C ALA A 45 16.99 -4.65 -10.45
N GLY A 46 15.83 -4.90 -11.05
CA GLY A 46 14.74 -5.68 -10.43
C GLY A 46 13.95 -4.95 -9.36
N LYS A 47 14.20 -3.67 -9.14
CA LYS A 47 13.44 -2.83 -8.21
C LYS A 47 12.45 -1.95 -8.94
N VAL A 48 11.35 -1.60 -8.30
CA VAL A 48 10.43 -0.58 -8.80
C VAL A 48 10.77 0.80 -8.26
N ASN A 49 10.42 1.83 -9.01
CA ASN A 49 10.45 3.19 -8.52
C ASN A 49 9.07 3.59 -8.02
N LEU A 50 8.94 3.93 -6.75
CA LEU A 50 7.67 4.42 -6.19
C LEU A 50 7.42 5.91 -6.46
N TRP A 51 8.46 6.65 -6.84
CA TRP A 51 8.39 8.09 -7.06
C TRP A 51 8.26 8.44 -8.53
N ASN A 52 7.51 9.48 -8.83
CA ASN A 52 7.48 10.09 -10.16
C ASN A 52 8.78 10.87 -10.43
N SER A 53 8.97 11.32 -11.65
CA SER A 53 10.16 12.08 -12.07
C SER A 53 10.37 13.40 -11.32
N ASP A 54 9.34 13.94 -10.71
CA ASP A 54 9.44 15.14 -9.86
C ASP A 54 9.93 14.83 -8.43
N HIS A 55 10.12 13.56 -8.07
CA HIS A 55 10.53 13.07 -6.77
C HIS A 55 9.63 13.53 -5.60
N TYR A 56 8.41 13.88 -5.92
CA TYR A 56 7.42 14.34 -4.96
C TYR A 56 6.12 13.53 -5.03
N HIS A 57 5.57 13.35 -6.22
CA HIS A 57 4.39 12.52 -6.43
C HIS A 57 4.74 11.04 -6.59
N GLY A 58 3.78 10.18 -6.35
CA GLY A 58 3.91 8.75 -6.62
C GLY A 58 3.99 8.46 -8.12
N SER A 59 4.76 7.44 -8.47
CA SER A 59 4.70 6.80 -9.78
C SER A 59 3.45 5.93 -9.89
N VAL A 60 3.23 5.30 -11.04
CA VAL A 60 2.17 4.28 -11.18
C VAL A 60 2.33 3.12 -10.18
N HIS A 61 3.56 2.70 -9.87
CA HIS A 61 3.84 1.68 -8.86
C HIS A 61 3.56 2.18 -7.45
N GLY A 62 3.89 3.44 -7.16
CA GLY A 62 3.62 4.08 -5.87
C GLY A 62 2.13 4.19 -5.61
N TYR A 63 1.36 4.69 -6.56
CA TYR A 63 -0.09 4.79 -6.43
C TYR A 63 -0.78 3.42 -6.44
N TYR A 64 -0.24 2.43 -7.14
CA TYR A 64 -0.75 1.07 -7.08
C TYR A 64 -0.57 0.47 -5.67
N LEU A 65 0.60 0.63 -5.05
CA LEU A 65 0.84 0.19 -3.67
C LEU A 65 -0.08 0.92 -2.68
N GLU A 66 -0.32 2.22 -2.85
CA GLU A 66 -1.28 2.98 -2.07
C GLU A 66 -2.69 2.39 -2.21
N ALA A 67 -3.16 2.17 -3.43
CA ALA A 67 -4.48 1.60 -3.70
C ALA A 67 -4.65 0.21 -3.08
N LEU A 68 -3.63 -0.66 -3.15
CA LEU A 68 -3.64 -1.98 -2.51
C LEU A 68 -3.74 -1.88 -0.99
N THR A 69 -3.02 -0.93 -0.39
CA THR A 69 -3.05 -0.70 1.06
C THR A 69 -4.41 -0.18 1.51
N ILE A 70 -4.99 0.75 0.75
CA ILE A 70 -6.35 1.24 0.99
C ILE A 70 -7.37 0.11 0.82
N PHE A 71 -7.28 -0.66 -0.27
CA PHE A 71 -8.17 -1.78 -0.53
C PHE A 71 -8.21 -2.78 0.63
N GLY A 72 -7.05 -3.23 1.09
CA GLY A 72 -6.97 -4.16 2.21
C GLY A 72 -7.49 -3.56 3.52
N SER A 73 -7.16 -2.28 3.79
CA SER A 73 -7.62 -1.57 5.00
C SER A 73 -9.14 -1.40 5.03
N VAL A 74 -9.75 -1.03 3.90
CA VAL A 74 -11.19 -0.71 3.84
C VAL A 74 -12.05 -1.96 3.75
N THR A 75 -11.59 -2.97 3.00
CA THR A 75 -12.39 -4.18 2.72
C THR A 75 -12.10 -5.33 3.68
N GLY A 76 -10.97 -5.30 4.40
CA GLY A 76 -10.46 -6.44 5.18
C GLY A 76 -9.99 -7.62 4.32
N ARG A 77 -9.94 -7.46 2.98
CA ARG A 77 -9.52 -8.51 2.06
C ARG A 77 -8.02 -8.52 1.87
N ASP A 78 -7.47 -9.70 1.67
CA ASP A 78 -6.07 -9.87 1.32
C ASP A 78 -5.77 -9.27 -0.06
N PRO A 79 -4.88 -8.26 -0.18
CA PRO A 79 -4.54 -7.68 -1.47
C PRO A 79 -4.01 -8.68 -2.50
N ARG A 80 -3.40 -9.79 -2.05
CA ARG A 80 -2.89 -10.87 -2.93
C ARG A 80 -4.02 -11.64 -3.60
N SER A 81 -5.23 -11.60 -3.05
CA SER A 81 -6.41 -12.25 -3.64
C SER A 81 -6.84 -11.65 -4.99
N LEU A 82 -6.33 -10.46 -5.33
CA LEU A 82 -6.55 -9.84 -6.64
C LEU A 82 -5.85 -10.62 -7.76
N GLY A 83 -4.72 -11.26 -7.45
CA GLY A 83 -3.89 -11.97 -8.41
C GLY A 83 -2.98 -11.05 -9.23
N VAL A 84 -1.91 -11.62 -9.75
CA VAL A 84 -0.86 -10.85 -10.45
C VAL A 84 -1.27 -10.31 -11.82
N ASN A 85 -2.34 -10.82 -12.39
CA ASN A 85 -2.88 -10.41 -13.70
C ASN A 85 -4.17 -9.58 -13.56
N GLU A 86 -4.39 -8.98 -12.39
CA GLU A 86 -5.57 -8.16 -12.20
C GLU A 86 -5.57 -6.93 -13.12
N ARG A 87 -6.76 -6.45 -13.45
CA ARG A 87 -6.95 -5.50 -14.54
C ARG A 87 -6.29 -4.15 -14.31
N ALA A 88 -6.33 -3.62 -13.09
CA ALA A 88 -5.77 -2.28 -12.83
C ALA A 88 -4.24 -2.27 -13.03
N ALA A 89 -3.53 -3.31 -12.56
CA ALA A 89 -2.09 -3.43 -12.82
C ALA A 89 -1.80 -3.53 -14.33
N ALA A 90 -2.58 -4.33 -15.06
CA ALA A 90 -2.42 -4.48 -16.50
C ALA A 90 -2.68 -3.17 -17.25
N ASP A 91 -3.76 -2.46 -16.93
CA ASP A 91 -4.12 -1.16 -17.53
C ASP A 91 -3.06 -0.08 -17.24
N LEU A 92 -2.37 -0.16 -16.09
CA LEU A 92 -1.27 0.73 -15.70
C LEU A 92 0.10 0.32 -16.28
N GLY A 93 0.18 -0.80 -16.99
CA GLY A 93 1.44 -1.31 -17.53
C GLY A 93 2.39 -1.88 -16.47
N ILE A 94 1.88 -2.26 -15.30
CA ILE A 94 2.65 -2.90 -14.23
C ILE A 94 2.80 -4.39 -14.57
N ALA A 95 4.05 -4.87 -14.61
CA ALA A 95 4.32 -6.27 -14.90
C ALA A 95 3.75 -7.19 -13.81
N PRO A 96 3.30 -8.43 -14.15
CA PRO A 96 2.72 -9.36 -13.17
C PRO A 96 3.61 -9.63 -11.96
N ALA A 97 4.93 -9.74 -12.15
CA ALA A 97 5.87 -9.94 -11.06
C ALA A 97 5.93 -8.72 -10.11
N GLU A 98 5.89 -7.51 -10.67
CA GLU A 98 5.86 -6.27 -9.89
C GLU A 98 4.53 -6.14 -9.13
N ALA A 99 3.42 -6.41 -9.79
CA ALA A 99 2.10 -6.41 -9.17
C ALA A 99 2.04 -7.37 -7.97
N GLY A 100 2.51 -8.60 -8.14
CA GLY A 100 2.57 -9.60 -7.07
C GLY A 100 3.47 -9.18 -5.90
N ALA A 101 4.62 -8.58 -6.19
CA ALA A 101 5.52 -8.07 -5.16
C ALA A 101 4.86 -6.93 -4.35
N LEU A 102 4.20 -5.98 -5.02
CA LEU A 102 3.51 -4.87 -4.35
C LEU A 102 2.28 -5.34 -3.56
N GLN A 103 1.51 -6.32 -4.08
CA GLN A 103 0.42 -6.96 -3.36
C GLN A 103 0.92 -7.62 -2.06
N LYS A 104 2.06 -8.30 -2.12
CA LYS A 104 2.68 -8.89 -0.94
C LYS A 104 3.13 -7.83 0.07
N ILE A 105 3.71 -6.72 -0.36
CA ILE A 105 4.09 -5.60 0.52
C ILE A 105 2.87 -5.04 1.25
N ALA A 106 1.78 -4.79 0.53
CA ALA A 106 0.54 -4.30 1.14
C ALA A 106 0.00 -5.30 2.18
N PHE A 107 -0.03 -6.58 1.84
CA PHE A 107 -0.44 -7.64 2.77
C PHE A 107 0.45 -7.69 4.02
N ASP A 108 1.76 -7.73 3.86
CA ASP A 108 2.72 -7.80 4.97
C ASP A 108 2.60 -6.56 5.88
N GLN A 109 2.34 -5.39 5.30
CA GLN A 109 2.12 -4.17 6.09
C GLN A 109 0.83 -4.23 6.88
N LEU A 110 -0.26 -4.65 6.26
CA LEU A 110 -1.57 -4.73 6.91
C LEU A 110 -1.66 -5.84 7.96
N SER A 111 -0.83 -6.86 7.84
CA SER A 111 -0.72 -7.97 8.79
C SER A 111 0.27 -7.68 9.94
N ALA A 112 1.00 -6.56 9.87
CA ALA A 112 1.97 -6.21 10.91
C ALA A 112 1.26 -5.81 12.22
N PRO A 113 1.86 -6.09 13.40
CA PRO A 113 1.31 -5.63 14.68
C PRO A 113 1.09 -4.11 14.69
N GLY A 114 -0.09 -3.67 15.12
CA GLY A 114 -0.47 -2.26 15.16
C GLY A 114 -0.87 -1.65 13.81
N ALA A 115 -0.87 -2.42 12.71
CA ALA A 115 -1.47 -1.99 11.45
C ALA A 115 -2.99 -1.96 11.60
N MET A 116 -3.64 -0.91 11.05
CA MET A 116 -5.09 -0.87 10.99
C MET A 116 -5.60 -1.74 9.85
N MET A 117 -6.16 -2.89 10.20
CA MET A 117 -7.14 -3.58 9.38
C MET A 117 -8.52 -3.11 9.80
N ALA A 118 -9.38 -2.74 8.86
CA ALA A 118 -10.79 -2.59 9.17
C ALA A 118 -11.30 -3.90 9.78
N PRO A 119 -12.13 -3.87 10.83
CA PRO A 119 -12.78 -5.08 11.30
C PRO A 119 -13.52 -5.69 10.11
N ALA A 120 -13.38 -7.01 9.92
CA ALA A 120 -14.15 -7.72 8.92
C ALA A 120 -15.63 -7.29 9.06
N PRO A 121 -16.32 -6.98 7.95
CA PRO A 121 -17.74 -6.67 8.04
C PRO A 121 -18.39 -7.81 8.79
N ALA A 122 -19.11 -7.48 9.86
CA ALA A 122 -19.90 -8.46 10.56
C ALA A 122 -20.68 -9.23 9.51
N SER A 123 -20.63 -10.54 9.54
CA SER A 123 -21.38 -11.41 8.62
C SER A 123 -22.87 -11.14 8.82
N GLY A 124 -23.31 -10.02 8.27
CA GLY A 124 -24.72 -9.68 8.17
C GLY A 124 -25.29 -10.56 7.09
N THR A 125 -26.02 -11.57 7.49
CA THR A 125 -26.98 -12.25 6.63
C THR A 125 -27.80 -11.17 5.92
N LEU A 126 -27.53 -10.98 4.63
CA LEU A 126 -28.45 -10.27 3.77
C LEU A 126 -29.75 -11.07 3.79
N LYS A 127 -30.73 -10.56 4.51
CA LYS A 127 -32.10 -11.00 4.38
C LYS A 127 -32.68 -10.42 3.11
#